data_f431394722bc311a228c160f0a27ff31
#
_entry.id   f431394722bc311a228c160f0a27ff31
#
_cell.length_a   1.000
_cell.length_b   1.000
_cell.length_c   1.000
_cell.angle_alpha   90.00
_cell.angle_beta   90.00
_cell.angle_gamma   90.00
#
_symmetry.space_group_name_H-M   'P 1'
#
loop_
_entity.id
_entity.type
_entity.pdbx_description
1 polymer ?
#
loop_
_entity_poly.entity_id
_entity_poly.type
_entity_poly.pdbx_seq_one_letter_code
_entity_poly.pdbx_strand_id
1 'polypeptide(L)'
;MITTVDVETSWQRNENGGYDPSPFHPDNILVSVGINDEYYFTNHSERVDKGCFKNIQDTLDKTTLLVGHNIKFDLMWLLEAGFKYNGRVYDTMLGEYILNRGIRKSLTLEMCCRRRRIGSKDSSIKEYMDRGISFENIPVDVVEEYGKIDVQITRSLFDSQMADLRLDKNKNLLMTVKMMNEFLIVLATMERNGINIDTTELDRVEKEFRAEFAYLKQKIDKIVYRQMGDTKINLSSPEQLSWLIYSAKPKDKKHWAKIFNVGIDKSTGKNKRRPNYSRQQFRNLVSDNTDVIHRTVAEQCIGCKGKGVIKKVKKDGSPYKKYSKCSECDGDGYVYTPMAKIAGF
;
A
#
# COMPACT_ATOMS: atom_id res chain seq x y z
N MET A 1 18.60 -18.59 25.74
CA MET A 1 18.68 -17.12 25.77
C MET A 1 17.53 -16.55 24.94
N ILE A 2 16.94 -15.42 25.33
CA ILE A 2 16.01 -14.67 24.48
C ILE A 2 16.83 -13.63 23.71
N THR A 3 16.72 -13.62 22.39
CA THR A 3 17.49 -12.78 21.50
C THR A 3 16.55 -11.98 20.63
N THR A 4 16.77 -10.67 20.50
CA THR A 4 16.02 -9.81 19.59
C THR A 4 16.85 -9.58 18.33
N VAL A 5 16.22 -9.63 17.17
CA VAL A 5 16.87 -9.43 15.87
C VAL A 5 16.06 -8.49 15.01
N ASP A 6 16.77 -7.76 14.18
CA ASP A 6 16.24 -6.95 13.07
C ASP A 6 17.26 -6.93 11.95
N VAL A 7 16.84 -7.02 10.70
CA VAL A 7 17.74 -7.04 9.55
C VAL A 7 17.44 -5.92 8.58
N GLU A 8 18.49 -5.31 8.04
CA GLU A 8 18.37 -4.36 6.94
C GLU A 8 18.85 -4.99 5.63
N THR A 9 18.13 -4.74 4.58
CA THR A 9 18.31 -5.43 3.30
C THR A 9 18.31 -4.45 2.14
N SER A 10 18.96 -4.80 1.06
CA SER A 10 18.74 -4.12 -0.20
C SER A 10 17.39 -4.46 -0.79
N TRP A 11 16.98 -3.71 -1.78
CA TRP A 11 15.76 -3.95 -2.52
C TRP A 11 15.94 -3.58 -4.00
N GLN A 12 15.20 -4.26 -4.85
CA GLN A 12 15.12 -3.95 -6.26
C GLN A 12 13.76 -3.34 -6.60
N ARG A 13 13.66 -2.67 -7.74
CA ARG A 13 12.36 -2.20 -8.24
C ARG A 13 11.70 -3.30 -9.06
N ASN A 14 10.48 -3.65 -8.70
CA ASN A 14 9.66 -4.54 -9.50
C ASN A 14 9.08 -3.81 -10.74
N GLU A 15 8.51 -4.56 -11.67
CA GLU A 15 7.90 -4.04 -12.92
C GLU A 15 6.81 -2.99 -12.68
N ASN A 16 6.15 -3.00 -11.52
CA ASN A 16 5.12 -2.04 -11.14
C ASN A 16 5.70 -0.79 -10.43
N GLY A 17 7.02 -0.66 -10.35
CA GLY A 17 7.72 0.44 -9.69
C GLY A 17 7.72 0.38 -8.16
N GLY A 18 7.23 -0.71 -7.57
CA GLY A 18 7.31 -0.98 -6.13
C GLY A 18 8.68 -1.52 -5.73
N TYR A 19 8.94 -1.53 -4.42
CA TYR A 19 10.15 -2.12 -3.85
C TYR A 19 9.95 -3.61 -3.60
N ASP A 20 10.93 -4.40 -4.01
CA ASP A 20 11.00 -5.85 -3.75
C ASP A 20 12.21 -6.18 -2.88
N PRO A 21 12.04 -6.31 -1.56
CA PRO A 21 13.09 -6.68 -0.63
C PRO A 21 13.16 -8.20 -0.42
N SER A 22 12.69 -9.00 -1.38
CA SER A 22 12.66 -10.46 -1.26
C SER A 22 14.06 -11.07 -1.11
N PRO A 23 14.30 -11.98 -0.17
CA PRO A 23 15.55 -12.71 -0.07
C PRO A 23 15.80 -13.66 -1.25
N PHE A 24 14.78 -13.92 -2.06
CA PHE A 24 14.87 -14.78 -3.25
C PHE A 24 15.22 -14.02 -4.53
N HIS A 25 15.26 -12.68 -4.48
CA HIS A 25 15.72 -11.89 -5.61
C HIS A 25 17.25 -11.96 -5.70
N PRO A 26 17.83 -12.34 -6.85
CA PRO A 26 19.27 -12.63 -6.96
C PRO A 26 20.18 -11.43 -6.69
N ASP A 27 19.67 -10.21 -6.91
CA ASP A 27 20.44 -8.97 -6.73
C ASP A 27 20.23 -8.35 -5.35
N ASN A 28 19.38 -8.92 -4.52
CA ASN A 28 19.19 -8.44 -3.16
C ASN A 28 20.23 -9.04 -2.21
N ILE A 29 20.68 -8.24 -1.24
CA ILE A 29 21.67 -8.63 -0.26
C ILE A 29 21.20 -8.33 1.16
N LEU A 30 21.64 -9.14 2.11
CA LEU A 30 21.55 -8.83 3.53
C LEU A 30 22.60 -7.78 3.86
N VAL A 31 22.19 -6.57 4.20
CA VAL A 31 23.09 -5.43 4.41
C VAL A 31 23.66 -5.44 5.81
N SER A 32 22.80 -5.59 6.82
CA SER A 32 23.21 -5.60 8.23
C SER A 32 22.25 -6.41 9.09
N VAL A 33 22.73 -6.77 10.28
CA VAL A 33 21.99 -7.52 11.28
C VAL A 33 22.19 -6.87 12.65
N GLY A 34 21.12 -6.34 13.22
CA GLY A 34 21.05 -5.97 14.62
C GLY A 34 20.65 -7.19 15.45
N ILE A 35 21.42 -7.54 16.46
CA ILE A 35 21.15 -8.70 17.32
C ILE A 35 21.45 -8.35 18.78
N ASN A 36 20.40 -8.23 19.61
CA ASN A 36 20.47 -7.68 20.96
C ASN A 36 21.15 -6.29 21.00
N ASP A 37 22.30 -6.16 21.65
CA ASP A 37 23.04 -4.91 21.77
C ASP A 37 24.13 -4.76 20.70
N GLU A 38 24.34 -5.78 19.87
CA GLU A 38 25.36 -5.82 18.84
C GLU A 38 24.75 -5.49 17.46
N TYR A 39 25.56 -4.89 16.59
CA TYR A 39 25.18 -4.56 15.22
C TYR A 39 26.30 -4.91 14.25
N TYR A 40 25.99 -5.63 13.18
CA TYR A 40 26.96 -6.14 12.24
C TYR A 40 26.58 -5.77 10.80
N PHE A 41 27.54 -5.26 10.05
CA PHE A 41 27.41 -5.05 8.62
C PHE A 41 27.92 -6.27 7.87
N THR A 42 27.05 -6.91 7.10
CA THR A 42 27.39 -8.10 6.29
C THR A 42 27.77 -7.73 4.87
N ASN A 43 27.06 -6.77 4.26
CA ASN A 43 27.28 -6.32 2.87
C ASN A 43 26.89 -4.84 2.70
N HIS A 44 27.62 -3.94 3.35
CA HIS A 44 27.42 -2.51 3.18
C HIS A 44 28.52 -1.91 2.30
N SER A 45 28.21 -0.88 1.48
CA SER A 45 29.18 -0.28 0.54
C SER A 45 30.42 0.32 1.24
N GLU A 46 30.25 0.85 2.45
CA GLU A 46 31.32 1.49 3.22
C GLU A 46 31.97 0.57 4.26
N ARG A 47 31.26 -0.48 4.72
CA ARG A 47 31.69 -1.31 5.83
C ARG A 47 31.21 -2.75 5.74
N VAL A 48 32.12 -3.69 5.91
CA VAL A 48 31.82 -5.12 6.12
C VAL A 48 32.61 -5.60 7.33
N ASP A 49 31.90 -6.10 8.35
CA ASP A 49 32.56 -6.51 9.60
C ASP A 49 33.17 -7.90 9.49
N LYS A 50 34.47 -7.99 9.76
CA LYS A 50 35.16 -9.28 9.72
C LYS A 50 34.63 -10.22 10.81
N GLY A 51 34.30 -11.44 10.42
CA GLY A 51 33.82 -12.46 11.36
C GLY A 51 32.38 -12.27 11.84
N CYS A 52 31.61 -11.32 11.28
CA CYS A 52 30.21 -11.09 11.63
C CYS A 52 29.36 -12.36 11.53
N PHE A 53 29.56 -13.17 10.47
CA PHE A 53 28.86 -14.45 10.30
C PHE A 53 29.02 -15.38 11.48
N LYS A 54 30.26 -15.56 11.96
CA LYS A 54 30.52 -16.41 13.12
C LYS A 54 29.88 -15.85 14.39
N ASN A 55 30.01 -14.56 14.64
CA ASN A 55 29.46 -13.93 15.84
C ASN A 55 27.92 -14.00 15.88
N ILE A 56 27.29 -13.74 14.76
CA ILE A 56 25.82 -13.86 14.61
C ILE A 56 25.41 -15.31 14.84
N GLN A 57 26.08 -16.29 14.17
CA GLN A 57 25.75 -17.71 14.33
C GLN A 57 25.97 -18.19 15.78
N ASP A 58 27.07 -17.82 16.41
CA ASP A 58 27.34 -18.17 17.82
C ASP A 58 26.28 -17.63 18.79
N THR A 59 25.64 -16.49 18.42
CA THR A 59 24.52 -15.92 19.17
C THR A 59 23.22 -16.68 18.89
N LEU A 60 22.96 -17.00 17.63
CA LEU A 60 21.78 -17.79 17.23
C LEU A 60 21.80 -19.20 17.85
N ASP A 61 22.97 -19.84 17.91
CA ASP A 61 23.14 -21.19 18.51
C ASP A 61 22.79 -21.22 20.00
N LYS A 62 22.97 -20.11 20.70
CA LYS A 62 22.63 -19.96 22.14
C LYS A 62 21.19 -19.51 22.33
N THR A 63 20.49 -19.15 21.26
CA THR A 63 19.15 -18.57 21.30
C THR A 63 18.09 -19.65 21.40
N THR A 64 17.23 -19.54 22.40
CA THR A 64 16.06 -20.44 22.58
C THR A 64 14.76 -19.80 22.10
N LEU A 65 14.71 -18.47 22.04
CA LEU A 65 13.59 -17.70 21.52
C LEU A 65 14.13 -16.48 20.77
N LEU A 66 13.90 -16.42 19.47
CA LEU A 66 14.24 -15.31 18.62
C LEU A 66 13.03 -14.38 18.51
N VAL A 67 13.23 -13.10 18.80
CA VAL A 67 12.19 -12.06 18.83
C VAL A 67 12.44 -11.05 17.73
N GLY A 68 11.43 -10.70 16.97
CA GLY A 68 11.47 -9.64 15.96
C GLY A 68 10.10 -9.00 15.74
N HIS A 69 10.05 -8.01 14.88
CA HIS A 69 8.80 -7.39 14.46
C HIS A 69 8.53 -7.74 13.00
N ASN A 70 7.55 -8.58 12.72
CA ASN A 70 7.39 -9.29 11.44
C ASN A 70 8.57 -10.27 11.21
N ILE A 71 8.94 -10.99 12.25
CA ILE A 71 10.13 -11.86 12.32
C ILE A 71 10.26 -12.87 11.17
N LYS A 72 9.16 -13.20 10.48
CA LYS A 72 9.24 -14.07 9.31
C LYS A 72 10.17 -13.52 8.24
N PHE A 73 10.15 -12.20 8.04
CA PHE A 73 11.02 -11.53 7.09
C PHE A 73 12.49 -11.69 7.49
N ASP A 74 12.83 -11.35 8.73
CA ASP A 74 14.19 -11.45 9.25
C ASP A 74 14.69 -12.90 9.23
N LEU A 75 13.85 -13.84 9.66
CA LEU A 75 14.19 -15.26 9.68
C LEU A 75 14.49 -15.77 8.27
N MET A 76 13.70 -15.40 7.27
CA MET A 76 13.92 -15.82 5.90
C MET A 76 15.23 -15.27 5.36
N TRP A 77 15.55 -14.02 5.62
CA TRP A 77 16.82 -13.41 5.24
C TRP A 77 18.03 -14.08 5.92
N LEU A 78 17.94 -14.34 7.22
CA LEU A 78 19.00 -15.05 7.93
C LEU A 78 19.22 -16.45 7.33
N LEU A 79 18.15 -17.20 7.07
CA LEU A 79 18.25 -18.55 6.53
C LEU A 79 18.77 -18.56 5.09
N GLU A 80 18.38 -17.61 4.24
CA GLU A 80 18.90 -17.48 2.85
C GLU A 80 20.35 -16.98 2.82
N ALA A 81 20.75 -16.15 3.78
CA ALA A 81 22.15 -15.76 3.96
C ALA A 81 23.05 -16.89 4.49
N GLY A 82 22.49 -18.07 4.79
CA GLY A 82 23.23 -19.26 5.22
C GLY A 82 23.33 -19.47 6.73
N PHE A 83 22.70 -18.63 7.55
CA PHE A 83 22.59 -18.85 8.98
C PHE A 83 21.67 -20.03 9.29
N LYS A 84 21.92 -20.68 10.43
CA LYS A 84 21.11 -21.81 10.91
C LYS A 84 20.37 -21.41 12.18
N TYR A 85 19.07 -21.59 12.19
CA TYR A 85 18.25 -21.40 13.38
C TYR A 85 17.08 -22.37 13.38
N ASN A 86 16.96 -23.16 14.46
CA ASN A 86 15.88 -24.15 14.64
C ASN A 86 15.11 -23.93 15.95
N GLY A 87 15.31 -22.77 16.58
CA GLY A 87 14.65 -22.41 17.83
C GLY A 87 13.23 -21.89 17.61
N ARG A 88 12.61 -21.46 18.69
CA ARG A 88 11.29 -20.83 18.67
C ARG A 88 11.42 -19.36 18.27
N VAL A 89 10.37 -18.83 17.65
CA VAL A 89 10.28 -17.40 17.32
C VAL A 89 9.14 -16.72 18.09
N TYR A 90 9.24 -15.41 18.24
CA TYR A 90 8.14 -14.56 18.71
C TYR A 90 8.05 -13.33 17.82
N ASP A 91 6.92 -13.19 17.16
CA ASP A 91 6.60 -12.05 16.34
C ASP A 91 5.83 -11.01 17.15
N THR A 92 6.42 -9.85 17.39
CA THR A 92 5.77 -8.77 18.12
C THR A 92 4.60 -8.16 17.33
N MET A 93 4.60 -8.24 15.99
CA MET A 93 3.48 -7.84 15.17
C MET A 93 2.27 -8.77 15.37
N LEU A 94 2.47 -10.08 15.36
CA LEU A 94 1.42 -11.08 15.67
C LEU A 94 0.95 -10.96 17.12
N GLY A 95 1.87 -10.75 18.06
CA GLY A 95 1.54 -10.52 19.47
C GLY A 95 0.57 -9.34 19.63
N GLU A 96 0.87 -8.22 18.97
CA GLU A 96 0.01 -7.03 18.99
C GLU A 96 -1.34 -7.27 18.29
N TYR A 97 -1.34 -7.98 17.17
CA TYR A 97 -2.57 -8.35 16.45
C TYR A 97 -3.53 -9.13 17.34
N ILE A 98 -3.03 -10.13 18.04
CA ILE A 98 -3.84 -10.99 18.92
C ILE A 98 -4.31 -10.21 20.14
N LEU A 99 -3.45 -9.39 20.76
CA LEU A 99 -3.82 -8.55 21.90
C LEU A 99 -4.87 -7.50 21.54
N ASN A 100 -4.93 -7.06 20.29
CA ASN A 100 -5.98 -6.16 19.80
C ASN A 100 -7.36 -6.84 19.63
N ARG A 101 -7.46 -8.16 19.75
CA ARG A 101 -8.74 -8.92 19.75
C ARG A 101 -9.66 -8.60 18.57
N GLY A 102 -9.11 -8.52 17.37
CA GLY A 102 -9.85 -8.22 16.12
C GLY A 102 -10.11 -6.74 15.85
N ILE A 103 -9.75 -5.85 16.77
CA ILE A 103 -9.83 -4.41 16.49
C ILE A 103 -8.73 -4.05 15.49
N ARG A 104 -9.13 -3.55 14.32
CA ARG A 104 -8.20 -3.14 13.28
C ARG A 104 -7.42 -1.89 13.70
N LYS A 105 -6.13 -2.07 13.98
CA LYS A 105 -5.17 -1.02 14.29
C LYS A 105 -3.94 -1.21 13.41
N SER A 106 -3.20 -0.14 13.16
CA SER A 106 -1.90 -0.26 12.50
C SER A 106 -0.97 -1.13 13.33
N LEU A 107 -0.25 -2.03 12.67
CA LEU A 107 0.69 -2.97 13.29
C LEU A 107 2.15 -2.63 12.99
N THR A 108 2.43 -1.46 12.41
CA THR A 108 3.83 -1.01 12.25
C THR A 108 4.49 -0.88 13.62
N LEU A 109 5.81 -1.16 13.68
CA LEU A 109 6.58 -1.08 14.93
C LEU A 109 6.37 0.27 15.63
N GLU A 110 6.47 1.37 14.89
CA GLU A 110 6.24 2.72 15.40
C GLU A 110 4.86 2.87 16.08
N MET A 111 3.80 2.41 15.42
CA MET A 111 2.44 2.56 15.95
C MET A 111 2.15 1.64 17.13
N CYS A 112 2.79 0.46 17.16
CA CYS A 112 2.73 -0.45 18.32
C CYS A 112 3.43 0.18 19.52
N CYS A 113 4.65 0.67 19.35
CA CYS A 113 5.42 1.33 20.39
C CYS A 113 4.72 2.60 20.91
N ARG A 114 4.21 3.42 20.02
CA ARG A 114 3.45 4.63 20.38
C ARG A 114 2.23 4.33 21.24
N ARG A 115 1.45 3.29 20.90
CA ARG A 115 0.28 2.87 21.72
C ARG A 115 0.66 2.43 23.12
N ARG A 116 1.84 1.80 23.24
CA ARG A 116 2.35 1.28 24.51
C ARG A 116 3.24 2.26 25.24
N ARG A 117 3.47 3.46 24.68
CA ARG A 117 4.35 4.50 25.22
C ARG A 117 5.79 4.01 25.39
N ILE A 118 6.26 3.20 24.48
CA ILE A 118 7.61 2.67 24.40
C ILE A 118 8.32 3.45 23.30
N GLY A 119 9.19 4.38 23.57
CA GLY A 119 10.00 5.09 22.61
C GLY A 119 9.36 5.47 21.29
N SER A 120 10.11 6.07 20.40
CA SER A 120 9.73 6.35 19.00
C SER A 120 10.77 5.77 18.07
N LYS A 121 10.32 5.29 16.91
CA LYS A 121 11.21 4.89 15.82
C LYS A 121 11.91 6.14 15.26
N ASP A 122 13.18 6.00 14.90
CA ASP A 122 13.89 7.03 14.16
C ASP A 122 13.31 7.14 12.74
N SER A 123 13.23 8.37 12.24
CA SER A 123 12.73 8.67 10.90
C SER A 123 13.82 9.10 9.91
N SER A 124 15.09 9.09 10.32
CA SER A 124 16.23 9.52 9.51
C SER A 124 16.35 8.75 8.19
N ILE A 125 16.11 7.45 8.21
CA ILE A 125 16.14 6.56 7.04
C ILE A 125 15.08 6.92 5.98
N LYS A 126 13.94 7.46 6.40
CA LYS A 126 12.82 7.73 5.49
C LYS A 126 13.18 8.69 4.36
N GLU A 127 13.98 9.72 4.63
CA GLU A 127 14.43 10.65 3.59
C GLU A 127 15.27 9.96 2.50
N TYR A 128 16.11 9.01 2.88
CA TYR A 128 16.91 8.23 1.93
C TYR A 128 16.03 7.29 1.09
N MET A 129 15.10 6.59 1.73
CA MET A 129 14.15 5.71 1.04
C MET A 129 13.25 6.48 0.08
N ASP A 130 12.75 7.64 0.46
CA ASP A 130 11.92 8.51 -0.41
C ASP A 130 12.71 8.99 -1.66
N ARG A 131 14.03 9.09 -1.57
CA ARG A 131 14.95 9.35 -2.69
C ARG A 131 15.29 8.09 -3.49
N GLY A 132 14.85 6.91 -3.06
CA GLY A 132 15.14 5.63 -3.71
C GLY A 132 16.56 5.11 -3.43
N ILE A 133 17.18 5.52 -2.32
CA ILE A 133 18.49 5.03 -1.88
C ILE A 133 18.27 3.78 -1.04
N SER A 134 18.88 2.67 -1.44
CA SER A 134 18.80 1.39 -0.74
C SER A 134 19.81 1.34 0.43
N PHE A 135 19.51 0.51 1.43
CA PHE A 135 20.23 0.48 2.71
C PHE A 135 21.74 0.32 2.59
N GLU A 136 22.22 -0.43 1.61
CA GLU A 136 23.67 -0.61 1.39
C GLU A 136 24.41 0.67 0.99
N ASN A 137 23.66 1.71 0.60
CA ASN A 137 24.18 3.00 0.14
C ASN A 137 23.82 4.18 1.07
N ILE A 138 23.14 3.93 2.17
CA ILE A 138 22.88 4.93 3.22
C ILE A 138 24.11 5.01 4.13
N PRO A 139 24.53 6.20 4.65
CA PRO A 139 25.68 6.29 5.54
C PRO A 139 25.63 5.29 6.70
N VAL A 140 26.76 4.66 6.97
CA VAL A 140 26.92 3.57 7.98
C VAL A 140 26.38 3.95 9.35
N ASP A 141 26.73 5.15 9.82
CA ASP A 141 26.32 5.67 11.13
C ASP A 141 24.79 5.81 11.23
N VAL A 142 24.13 6.24 10.16
CA VAL A 142 22.68 6.39 10.11
C VAL A 142 22.00 5.01 10.16
N VAL A 143 22.49 4.03 9.38
CA VAL A 143 21.94 2.67 9.37
C VAL A 143 22.15 1.98 10.71
N GLU A 144 23.35 2.14 11.30
CA GLU A 144 23.68 1.52 12.58
C GLU A 144 22.82 2.08 13.72
N GLU A 145 22.65 3.40 13.80
CA GLU A 145 21.82 4.04 14.81
C GLU A 145 20.36 3.61 14.68
N TYR A 146 19.83 3.66 13.44
CA TYR A 146 18.48 3.25 13.14
C TYR A 146 18.21 1.80 13.54
N GLY A 147 19.03 0.84 13.09
CA GLY A 147 18.82 -0.57 13.37
C GLY A 147 18.99 -0.92 14.85
N LYS A 148 19.92 -0.28 15.56
CA LYS A 148 20.06 -0.45 17.02
C LYS A 148 18.79 0.00 17.75
N ILE A 149 18.21 1.14 17.35
CA ILE A 149 16.95 1.64 17.94
C ILE A 149 15.83 0.64 17.66
N ASP A 150 15.69 0.13 16.43
CA ASP A 150 14.63 -0.82 16.06
C ASP A 150 14.73 -2.13 16.86
N VAL A 151 15.92 -2.66 17.10
CA VAL A 151 16.15 -3.83 18.00
C VAL A 151 15.73 -3.52 19.44
N GLN A 152 16.13 -2.38 19.99
CA GLN A 152 15.82 -1.98 21.37
C GLN A 152 14.32 -1.77 21.61
N ILE A 153 13.63 -1.06 20.70
CA ILE A 153 12.20 -0.84 20.84
C ILE A 153 11.40 -2.13 20.59
N THR A 154 11.89 -3.02 19.71
CA THR A 154 11.28 -4.34 19.49
C THR A 154 11.41 -5.21 20.75
N ARG A 155 12.54 -5.17 21.44
CA ARG A 155 12.71 -5.84 22.74
C ARG A 155 11.76 -5.28 23.79
N SER A 156 11.68 -3.98 23.91
CA SER A 156 10.77 -3.32 24.86
C SER A 156 9.31 -3.63 24.57
N LEU A 157 8.95 -3.71 23.27
CA LEU A 157 7.62 -4.11 22.83
C LEU A 157 7.31 -5.56 23.25
N PHE A 158 8.23 -6.48 23.02
CA PHE A 158 8.11 -7.88 23.47
C PHE A 158 7.87 -7.97 24.97
N ASP A 159 8.68 -7.30 25.78
CA ASP A 159 8.58 -7.33 27.23
C ASP A 159 7.23 -6.78 27.72
N SER A 160 6.74 -5.69 27.11
CA SER A 160 5.43 -5.12 27.38
C SER A 160 4.28 -6.07 26.99
N GLN A 161 4.39 -6.74 25.86
CA GLN A 161 3.39 -7.71 25.40
C GLN A 161 3.37 -8.95 26.29
N MET A 162 4.53 -9.43 26.71
CA MET A 162 4.62 -10.57 27.63
C MET A 162 4.05 -10.26 29.00
N ALA A 163 4.20 -9.03 29.49
CA ALA A 163 3.53 -8.58 30.70
C ALA A 163 1.99 -8.67 30.57
N ASP A 164 1.45 -8.17 29.46
CA ASP A 164 0.01 -8.27 29.18
C ASP A 164 -0.49 -9.70 29.03
N LEU A 165 0.25 -10.55 28.29
CA LEU A 165 -0.14 -11.93 28.01
C LEU A 165 -0.13 -12.82 29.26
N ARG A 166 0.68 -12.47 30.27
CA ARG A 166 0.71 -13.19 31.56
C ARG A 166 -0.45 -12.87 32.48
N LEU A 167 -1.24 -11.85 32.20
CA LEU A 167 -2.45 -11.55 32.98
C LEU A 167 -3.48 -12.67 32.82
N ASP A 168 -4.18 -13.05 33.89
CA ASP A 168 -5.17 -14.14 33.87
C ASP A 168 -6.24 -13.94 32.80
N LYS A 169 -6.70 -12.71 32.60
CA LYS A 169 -7.67 -12.38 31.54
C LYS A 169 -7.18 -12.65 30.11
N ASN A 170 -5.89 -12.84 29.92
CA ASN A 170 -5.23 -13.05 28.63
C ASN A 170 -4.61 -14.44 28.47
N LYS A 171 -4.81 -15.35 29.42
CA LYS A 171 -4.21 -16.68 29.42
C LYS A 171 -4.44 -17.46 28.11
N ASN A 172 -5.65 -17.39 27.57
CA ASN A 172 -6.00 -18.03 26.29
C ASN A 172 -5.29 -17.36 25.10
N LEU A 173 -5.03 -16.04 25.16
CA LEU A 173 -4.31 -15.33 24.12
C LEU A 173 -2.84 -15.76 24.06
N LEU A 174 -2.22 -16.04 25.18
CA LEU A 174 -0.83 -16.54 25.21
C LEU A 174 -0.68 -17.84 24.43
N MET A 175 -1.65 -18.76 24.58
CA MET A 175 -1.66 -20.01 23.82
C MET A 175 -1.83 -19.75 22.33
N THR A 176 -2.73 -18.85 21.95
CA THR A 176 -2.95 -18.46 20.56
C THR A 176 -1.67 -17.83 19.96
N VAL A 177 -1.00 -16.95 20.69
CA VAL A 177 0.27 -16.36 20.24
C VAL A 177 1.33 -17.42 19.99
N LYS A 178 1.48 -18.39 20.91
CA LYS A 178 2.43 -19.51 20.74
C LYS A 178 2.14 -20.31 19.47
N MET A 179 0.89 -20.74 19.30
CA MET A 179 0.47 -21.51 18.12
C MET A 179 0.71 -20.75 16.81
N MET A 180 0.40 -19.46 16.77
CA MET A 180 0.59 -18.64 15.57
C MET A 180 2.07 -18.44 15.24
N ASN A 181 2.94 -18.32 16.23
CA ASN A 181 4.37 -18.25 16.01
C ASN A 181 4.99 -19.58 15.52
N GLU A 182 4.50 -20.71 16.01
CA GLU A 182 4.87 -22.02 15.48
C GLU A 182 4.43 -22.18 14.02
N PHE A 183 3.21 -21.75 13.71
CA PHE A 183 2.70 -21.75 12.33
C PHE A 183 3.49 -20.82 11.40
N LEU A 184 4.00 -19.69 11.90
CA LEU A 184 4.85 -18.77 11.14
C LEU A 184 6.11 -19.47 10.61
N ILE A 185 6.75 -20.34 11.40
CA ILE A 185 7.91 -21.13 10.96
C ILE A 185 7.53 -22.06 9.80
N VAL A 186 6.35 -22.68 9.88
CA VAL A 186 5.83 -23.52 8.79
C VAL A 186 5.66 -22.71 7.51
N LEU A 187 5.05 -21.50 7.61
CA LEU A 187 4.88 -20.61 6.46
C LEU A 187 6.23 -20.18 5.86
N ALA A 188 7.20 -19.82 6.70
CA ALA A 188 8.55 -19.48 6.22
C ALA A 188 9.20 -20.65 5.48
N THR A 189 9.03 -21.87 5.97
CA THR A 189 9.55 -23.08 5.30
C THR A 189 8.84 -23.33 3.97
N MET A 190 7.52 -23.15 3.92
CA MET A 190 6.75 -23.29 2.67
C MET A 190 7.18 -22.26 1.61
N GLU A 191 7.36 -21.01 2.01
CA GLU A 191 7.82 -19.95 1.10
C GLU A 191 9.23 -20.22 0.58
N ARG A 192 10.14 -20.72 1.43
CA ARG A 192 11.49 -21.12 1.01
C ARG A 192 11.50 -22.31 0.05
N ASN A 193 10.64 -23.27 0.25
CA ASN A 193 10.54 -24.42 -0.66
C ASN A 193 9.98 -24.03 -2.01
N GLY A 194 9.20 -22.96 -2.08
CA GLY A 194 8.56 -22.49 -3.30
C GLY A 194 7.54 -23.47 -3.86
N ILE A 195 7.11 -23.20 -5.07
CA ILE A 195 6.19 -24.05 -5.85
C ILE A 195 6.86 -24.35 -7.19
N ASN A 196 6.90 -25.61 -7.56
CA ASN A 196 7.37 -25.99 -8.89
C ASN A 196 6.32 -25.61 -9.93
N ILE A 197 6.71 -24.84 -10.93
CA ILE A 197 5.86 -24.41 -12.04
C ILE A 197 6.39 -25.04 -13.33
N ASP A 198 5.52 -25.74 -14.06
CA ASP A 198 5.82 -26.17 -15.43
C ASP A 198 5.73 -24.95 -16.37
N THR A 199 6.88 -24.37 -16.67
CA THR A 199 6.98 -23.17 -17.51
C THR A 199 6.51 -23.42 -18.95
N THR A 200 6.67 -24.63 -19.46
CA THR A 200 6.23 -24.99 -20.81
C THR A 200 4.71 -24.97 -20.91
N GLU A 201 4.05 -25.56 -19.91
CA GLU A 201 2.59 -25.57 -19.84
C GLU A 201 2.05 -24.14 -19.52
N LEU A 202 2.75 -23.38 -18.70
CA LEU A 202 2.39 -21.99 -18.41
C LEU A 202 2.43 -21.14 -19.69
N ASP A 203 3.48 -21.25 -20.50
CA ASP A 203 3.62 -20.54 -21.77
C ASP A 203 2.52 -20.92 -22.76
N ARG A 204 2.15 -22.19 -22.82
CA ARG A 204 1.06 -22.68 -23.66
C ARG A 204 -0.27 -22.06 -23.25
N VAL A 205 -0.56 -22.14 -21.96
CA VAL A 205 -1.80 -21.60 -21.36
C VAL A 205 -1.85 -20.08 -21.51
N GLU A 206 -0.73 -19.39 -21.29
CA GLU A 206 -0.66 -17.94 -21.45
C GLU A 206 -1.04 -17.50 -22.87
N LYS A 207 -0.48 -18.15 -23.90
CA LYS A 207 -0.79 -17.82 -25.30
C LYS A 207 -2.28 -18.01 -25.60
N GLU A 208 -2.86 -19.12 -25.13
CA GLU A 208 -4.28 -19.42 -25.32
C GLU A 208 -5.16 -18.38 -24.63
N PHE A 209 -4.93 -18.10 -23.35
CA PHE A 209 -5.70 -17.13 -22.60
C PHE A 209 -5.52 -15.69 -23.09
N ARG A 210 -4.32 -15.31 -23.52
CA ARG A 210 -4.10 -13.97 -24.09
C ARG A 210 -4.92 -13.74 -25.36
N ALA A 211 -5.02 -14.74 -26.22
CA ALA A 211 -5.83 -14.65 -27.44
C ALA A 211 -7.32 -14.54 -27.11
N GLU A 212 -7.82 -15.37 -26.22
CA GLU A 212 -9.20 -15.33 -25.76
C GLU A 212 -9.53 -14.03 -25.02
N PHE A 213 -8.65 -13.60 -24.12
CA PHE A 213 -8.80 -12.34 -23.41
C PHE A 213 -8.91 -11.14 -24.36
N ALA A 214 -8.02 -11.05 -25.36
CA ALA A 214 -8.05 -9.97 -26.34
C ALA A 214 -9.37 -9.96 -27.12
N TYR A 215 -9.85 -11.13 -27.52
CA TYR A 215 -11.14 -11.28 -28.22
C TYR A 215 -12.32 -10.85 -27.33
N LEU A 216 -12.38 -11.36 -26.11
CA LEU A 216 -13.46 -11.03 -25.18
C LEU A 216 -13.42 -9.55 -24.79
N LYS A 217 -12.22 -9.01 -24.55
CA LYS A 217 -12.04 -7.58 -24.27
C LYS A 217 -12.58 -6.72 -25.41
N GLN A 218 -12.24 -7.05 -26.65
CA GLN A 218 -12.76 -6.31 -27.81
C GLN A 218 -14.29 -6.37 -27.90
N LYS A 219 -14.91 -7.51 -27.58
CA LYS A 219 -16.38 -7.63 -27.52
C LYS A 219 -16.96 -6.74 -26.42
N ILE A 220 -16.38 -6.78 -25.22
CA ILE A 220 -16.82 -5.97 -24.09
C ILE A 220 -16.65 -4.49 -24.41
N ASP A 221 -15.52 -4.08 -24.93
CA ASP A 221 -15.26 -2.68 -25.31
C ASP A 221 -16.30 -2.17 -26.34
N LYS A 222 -16.69 -2.99 -27.31
CA LYS A 222 -17.76 -2.65 -28.25
C LYS A 222 -19.11 -2.46 -27.56
N ILE A 223 -19.46 -3.30 -26.58
CA ILE A 223 -20.72 -3.18 -25.81
C ILE A 223 -20.67 -1.93 -24.95
N VAL A 224 -19.55 -1.72 -24.24
CA VAL A 224 -19.33 -0.53 -23.40
C VAL A 224 -19.47 0.73 -24.26
N TYR A 225 -18.81 0.76 -25.41
CA TYR A 225 -18.89 1.90 -26.33
C TYR A 225 -20.34 2.17 -26.82
N ARG A 226 -21.12 1.14 -27.11
CA ARG A 226 -22.52 1.31 -27.50
C ARG A 226 -23.38 1.91 -26.40
N GLN A 227 -23.13 1.54 -25.15
CA GLN A 227 -23.91 1.97 -23.99
C GLN A 227 -23.41 3.31 -23.42
N MET A 228 -22.12 3.50 -23.35
CA MET A 228 -21.47 4.60 -22.62
C MET A 228 -20.64 5.51 -23.55
N GLY A 229 -20.35 5.08 -24.76
CA GLY A 229 -19.49 5.72 -25.76
C GLY A 229 -18.07 5.93 -25.24
N ASP A 230 -17.51 7.15 -25.43
CA ASP A 230 -16.15 7.48 -25.05
C ASP A 230 -15.93 7.62 -23.54
N THR A 231 -17.00 7.44 -22.74
CA THR A 231 -16.86 7.48 -21.29
C THR A 231 -16.00 6.30 -20.82
N LYS A 232 -14.87 6.60 -20.23
CA LYS A 232 -13.96 5.57 -19.69
C LYS A 232 -14.61 4.91 -18.48
N ILE A 233 -14.88 3.62 -18.59
CA ILE A 233 -15.42 2.81 -17.51
C ILE A 233 -14.36 1.87 -16.99
N ASN A 234 -14.21 1.83 -15.68
CA ASN A 234 -13.41 0.82 -15.02
C ASN A 234 -14.29 -0.43 -14.76
N LEU A 235 -14.13 -1.43 -15.61
CA LEU A 235 -14.86 -2.71 -15.50
C LEU A 235 -14.50 -3.52 -14.24
N SER A 236 -13.40 -3.20 -13.57
CA SER A 236 -13.04 -3.78 -12.27
C SER A 236 -13.76 -3.11 -11.10
N SER A 237 -14.51 -2.02 -11.33
CA SER A 237 -15.33 -1.38 -10.31
C SER A 237 -16.74 -1.98 -10.32
N PRO A 238 -17.16 -2.67 -9.25
CA PRO A 238 -18.52 -3.23 -9.16
C PRO A 238 -19.62 -2.18 -9.33
N GLU A 239 -19.38 -0.97 -8.87
CA GLU A 239 -20.30 0.15 -9.01
C GLU A 239 -20.48 0.56 -10.48
N GLN A 240 -19.37 0.76 -11.21
CA GLN A 240 -19.41 1.15 -12.62
C GLN A 240 -19.96 0.01 -13.49
N LEU A 241 -19.62 -1.22 -13.17
CA LEU A 241 -20.13 -2.40 -13.84
C LEU A 241 -21.66 -2.55 -13.64
N SER A 242 -22.15 -2.32 -12.43
CA SER A 242 -23.59 -2.33 -12.12
C SER A 242 -24.37 -1.28 -12.96
N TRP A 243 -23.77 -0.12 -13.17
CA TRP A 243 -24.34 0.92 -14.04
C TRP A 243 -24.48 0.46 -15.48
N LEU A 244 -23.42 -0.15 -15.99
CA LEU A 244 -23.40 -0.66 -17.35
C LEU A 244 -24.43 -1.78 -17.57
N ILE A 245 -24.50 -2.73 -16.62
CA ILE A 245 -25.35 -3.93 -16.75
C ILE A 245 -26.84 -3.60 -16.52
N TYR A 246 -27.12 -2.84 -15.46
CA TYR A 246 -28.51 -2.63 -15.04
C TYR A 246 -29.08 -1.31 -15.48
N SER A 247 -28.35 -0.51 -16.25
CA SER A 247 -28.73 0.86 -16.62
C SER A 247 -29.27 1.64 -15.40
N ALA A 248 -28.66 1.37 -14.22
CA ALA A 248 -29.15 1.89 -12.97
C ALA A 248 -28.98 3.40 -12.92
N LYS A 249 -30.10 4.13 -12.76
CA LYS A 249 -30.03 5.58 -12.54
C LYS A 249 -29.30 5.86 -11.23
N PRO A 250 -28.37 6.82 -11.20
CA PRO A 250 -27.73 7.19 -9.96
C PRO A 250 -28.77 7.67 -8.95
N LYS A 251 -28.67 7.15 -7.73
CA LYS A 251 -29.53 7.61 -6.64
C LYS A 251 -29.34 9.10 -6.38
N ASP A 252 -28.15 9.59 -6.61
CA ASP A 252 -27.86 11.01 -6.58
C ASP A 252 -26.69 11.39 -7.53
N LYS A 253 -26.68 12.67 -7.88
CA LYS A 253 -25.71 13.27 -8.78
C LYS A 253 -24.26 13.19 -8.28
N LYS A 254 -24.06 13.26 -6.96
CA LYS A 254 -22.71 13.19 -6.36
C LYS A 254 -22.10 11.80 -6.51
N HIS A 255 -22.92 10.78 -6.37
CA HIS A 255 -22.50 9.41 -6.49
C HIS A 255 -22.06 9.10 -7.93
N TRP A 256 -22.89 9.50 -8.89
CA TRP A 256 -22.57 9.33 -10.31
C TRP A 256 -21.31 10.08 -10.75
N ALA A 257 -21.17 11.35 -10.32
CA ALA A 257 -19.98 12.14 -10.60
C ALA A 257 -18.70 11.51 -10.03
N LYS A 258 -18.81 10.86 -8.86
CA LYS A 258 -17.71 10.12 -8.24
C LYS A 258 -17.33 8.87 -9.04
N ILE A 259 -18.32 8.06 -9.43
CA ILE A 259 -18.12 6.81 -10.16
C ILE A 259 -17.42 7.07 -11.50
N PHE A 260 -17.92 8.03 -12.27
CA PHE A 260 -17.36 8.34 -13.58
C PHE A 260 -16.22 9.37 -13.55
N ASN A 261 -15.75 9.73 -12.34
CA ASN A 261 -14.70 10.71 -12.15
C ASN A 261 -15.00 12.09 -12.80
N VAL A 262 -16.27 12.42 -12.88
CA VAL A 262 -16.77 13.69 -13.44
C VAL A 262 -17.00 14.68 -12.31
N GLY A 263 -16.42 15.87 -12.39
CA GLY A 263 -16.57 16.91 -11.36
C GLY A 263 -15.83 16.63 -10.04
N ILE A 264 -14.90 15.69 -10.03
CA ILE A 264 -14.08 15.39 -8.86
C ILE A 264 -12.77 16.16 -8.95
N ASP A 265 -12.47 16.92 -7.92
CA ASP A 265 -11.17 17.55 -7.78
C ASP A 265 -10.09 16.47 -7.49
N LYS A 266 -9.23 16.25 -8.49
CA LYS A 266 -8.17 15.24 -8.38
C LYS A 266 -7.08 15.62 -7.37
N SER A 267 -6.97 16.92 -7.02
CA SER A 267 -5.88 17.41 -6.17
C SER A 267 -6.15 17.25 -4.66
N THR A 268 -7.42 17.22 -4.25
CA THR A 268 -7.76 17.25 -2.84
C THR A 268 -8.52 16.02 -2.34
N GLY A 269 -9.14 15.24 -3.22
CA GLY A 269 -9.94 14.05 -2.88
C GLY A 269 -11.10 14.30 -1.90
N LYS A 270 -11.20 15.50 -1.34
CA LYS A 270 -12.14 15.83 -0.26
C LYS A 270 -13.32 16.68 -0.70
N ASN A 271 -13.20 17.51 -1.72
CA ASN A 271 -14.26 18.41 -2.16
C ASN A 271 -14.95 17.89 -3.41
N LYS A 272 -16.01 17.15 -3.21
CA LYS A 272 -16.93 16.79 -4.28
C LYS A 272 -17.67 18.05 -4.73
N ARG A 273 -17.24 18.62 -5.83
CA ARG A 273 -17.88 19.79 -6.41
C ARG A 273 -19.17 19.36 -7.11
N ARG A 274 -20.17 20.24 -7.07
CA ARG A 274 -21.40 20.01 -7.79
C ARG A 274 -21.13 20.21 -9.28
N PRO A 275 -21.57 19.29 -10.17
CA PRO A 275 -21.55 19.54 -11.60
C PRO A 275 -22.31 20.83 -11.94
N ASN A 276 -21.96 21.45 -13.06
CA ASN A 276 -22.51 22.72 -13.52
C ASN A 276 -24.01 22.69 -13.79
N TYR A 277 -24.57 21.50 -14.01
CA TYR A 277 -26.01 21.38 -14.20
C TYR A 277 -26.77 21.62 -12.91
N SER A 278 -27.88 22.32 -12.99
CA SER A 278 -28.85 22.32 -11.91
C SER A 278 -29.28 20.87 -11.61
N ARG A 279 -29.66 20.60 -10.36
CA ARG A 279 -30.13 19.26 -9.98
C ARG A 279 -31.25 18.75 -10.86
N GLN A 280 -32.10 19.64 -11.36
CA GLN A 280 -33.21 19.32 -12.24
C GLN A 280 -32.73 19.01 -13.66
N GLN A 281 -31.85 19.84 -14.23
CA GLN A 281 -31.27 19.60 -15.55
C GLN A 281 -30.54 18.26 -15.61
N PHE A 282 -29.79 17.91 -14.55
CA PHE A 282 -29.09 16.65 -14.49
C PHE A 282 -30.05 15.45 -14.35
N ARG A 283 -31.14 15.59 -13.58
CA ARG A 283 -32.21 14.59 -13.50
C ARG A 283 -32.88 14.38 -14.83
N ASN A 284 -33.20 15.46 -15.54
CA ASN A 284 -33.80 15.39 -16.87
C ASN A 284 -32.85 14.69 -17.85
N LEU A 285 -31.56 15.07 -17.87
CA LEU A 285 -30.56 14.39 -18.69
C LEU A 285 -30.49 12.87 -18.45
N VAL A 286 -30.70 12.44 -17.22
CA VAL A 286 -30.72 11.02 -16.84
C VAL A 286 -32.08 10.38 -17.05
N SER A 287 -33.20 11.15 -16.98
CA SER A 287 -34.57 10.64 -17.12
C SER A 287 -35.07 10.51 -18.56
N ASP A 288 -34.59 11.39 -19.44
CA ASP A 288 -35.09 11.48 -20.80
C ASP A 288 -34.61 10.35 -21.72
N ASN A 289 -33.74 9.48 -21.24
CA ASN A 289 -33.31 8.27 -21.94
C ASN A 289 -33.33 7.07 -21.04
N THR A 290 -34.34 6.29 -21.20
CA THR A 290 -34.49 4.98 -20.54
C THR A 290 -33.47 3.97 -21.05
N ASP A 291 -32.94 4.16 -22.26
CA ASP A 291 -32.13 3.16 -22.96
C ASP A 291 -30.69 3.58 -23.23
N VAL A 292 -30.34 4.84 -22.97
CA VAL A 292 -28.97 5.35 -23.19
C VAL A 292 -28.55 6.24 -22.02
N ILE A 293 -27.44 5.91 -21.38
CA ILE A 293 -26.81 6.80 -20.41
C ILE A 293 -26.24 7.98 -21.17
N HIS A 294 -26.80 9.19 -20.94
CA HIS A 294 -26.25 10.39 -21.55
C HIS A 294 -24.88 10.69 -21.03
N ARG A 295 -24.00 10.83 -21.95
CA ARG A 295 -22.64 11.27 -21.72
C ARG A 295 -22.60 12.76 -21.49
N THR A 296 -21.84 13.13 -20.48
CA THR A 296 -21.36 14.49 -20.36
C THR A 296 -19.86 14.49 -20.60
N VAL A 297 -19.39 15.32 -21.49
CA VAL A 297 -17.96 15.61 -21.60
C VAL A 297 -17.63 16.66 -20.55
N ALA A 298 -16.67 16.33 -19.69
CA ALA A 298 -16.13 17.26 -18.73
C ALA A 298 -14.91 17.95 -19.36
N GLU A 299 -15.03 19.22 -19.69
CA GLU A 299 -13.93 20.05 -20.14
C GLU A 299 -13.42 20.91 -19.01
N GLN A 300 -12.11 21.10 -18.95
CA GLN A 300 -11.50 21.99 -17.98
C GLN A 300 -12.00 23.42 -18.20
N CYS A 301 -12.58 24.05 -17.17
CA CYS A 301 -13.04 25.41 -17.26
C CYS A 301 -11.91 26.38 -17.64
N ILE A 302 -12.05 27.10 -18.73
CA ILE A 302 -11.07 28.03 -19.26
C ILE A 302 -10.88 29.21 -18.29
N GLY A 303 -11.95 29.75 -17.73
CA GLY A 303 -11.92 30.92 -16.84
C GLY A 303 -11.16 30.72 -15.55
N CYS A 304 -11.16 29.51 -14.99
CA CYS A 304 -10.39 29.21 -13.76
C CYS A 304 -9.28 28.19 -13.97
N LYS A 305 -9.07 27.73 -15.20
CA LYS A 305 -8.06 26.69 -15.55
C LYS A 305 -8.15 25.46 -14.63
N GLY A 306 -9.36 24.98 -14.41
CA GLY A 306 -9.62 23.81 -13.57
C GLY A 306 -9.61 24.04 -12.06
N LYS A 307 -9.32 25.25 -11.58
CA LYS A 307 -9.19 25.53 -10.14
C LYS A 307 -10.52 25.71 -9.42
N GLY A 308 -11.61 25.99 -10.12
CA GLY A 308 -12.93 26.26 -9.57
C GLY A 308 -13.05 27.60 -8.84
N VAL A 309 -11.95 28.29 -8.63
CA VAL A 309 -11.89 29.60 -7.97
C VAL A 309 -11.02 30.56 -8.76
N ILE A 310 -11.40 31.83 -8.72
CA ILE A 310 -10.71 32.92 -9.38
C ILE A 310 -10.37 34.01 -8.37
N LYS A 311 -9.29 34.73 -8.62
CA LYS A 311 -8.93 35.91 -7.86
C LYS A 311 -9.50 37.13 -8.55
N LYS A 312 -10.54 37.73 -8.00
CA LYS A 312 -11.08 38.99 -8.55
C LYS A 312 -10.08 40.12 -8.35
N VAL A 313 -10.07 41.04 -9.27
CA VAL A 313 -9.22 42.23 -9.26
C VAL A 313 -10.07 43.42 -8.88
N LYS A 314 -9.56 44.28 -8.02
CA LYS A 314 -10.21 45.55 -7.66
C LYS A 314 -10.10 46.55 -8.79
N LYS A 315 -10.86 47.65 -8.69
CA LYS A 315 -10.83 48.72 -9.69
C LYS A 315 -9.44 49.36 -9.87
N ASP A 316 -8.57 49.27 -8.85
CA ASP A 316 -7.19 49.73 -8.85
C ASP A 316 -6.17 48.72 -9.45
N GLY A 317 -6.64 47.58 -9.96
CA GLY A 317 -5.79 46.53 -10.52
C GLY A 317 -5.21 45.55 -9.48
N SER A 318 -5.36 45.79 -8.19
CA SER A 318 -4.85 44.90 -7.15
C SER A 318 -5.78 43.69 -6.92
N PRO A 319 -5.25 42.48 -6.65
CA PRO A 319 -6.07 41.30 -6.41
C PRO A 319 -6.70 41.34 -5.01
N TYR A 320 -7.94 40.85 -4.89
CA TYR A 320 -8.55 40.62 -3.58
C TYR A 320 -7.77 39.56 -2.79
N LYS A 321 -7.76 39.68 -1.46
CA LYS A 321 -7.11 38.70 -0.57
C LYS A 321 -7.79 37.34 -0.61
N LYS A 322 -9.11 37.28 -0.85
CA LYS A 322 -9.90 36.04 -0.89
C LYS A 322 -10.18 35.62 -2.32
N TYR A 323 -10.16 34.35 -2.57
CA TYR A 323 -10.64 33.73 -3.81
C TYR A 323 -12.16 33.75 -3.84
N SER A 324 -12.74 34.00 -4.99
CA SER A 324 -14.17 33.85 -5.26
C SER A 324 -14.41 32.63 -6.15
N LYS A 325 -15.58 32.08 -6.01
CA LYS A 325 -16.04 30.97 -6.84
C LYS A 325 -16.05 31.40 -8.31
N CYS A 326 -15.58 30.54 -9.21
CA CYS A 326 -15.63 30.81 -10.64
C CYS A 326 -17.08 30.76 -11.13
N SER A 327 -17.56 31.83 -11.76
CA SER A 327 -18.93 31.90 -12.26
C SER A 327 -19.18 31.04 -13.48
N GLU A 328 -18.15 30.75 -14.29
CA GLU A 328 -18.28 29.95 -15.50
C GLU A 328 -18.53 28.47 -15.23
N CYS A 329 -17.88 27.93 -14.21
CA CYS A 329 -18.01 26.52 -13.83
C CYS A 329 -18.72 26.32 -12.47
N ASP A 330 -19.31 27.38 -11.94
CA ASP A 330 -19.95 27.39 -10.61
C ASP A 330 -19.07 26.75 -9.51
N GLY A 331 -17.75 26.97 -9.60
CA GLY A 331 -16.77 26.48 -8.66
C GLY A 331 -16.33 25.04 -8.87
N ASP A 332 -16.78 24.36 -9.90
CA ASP A 332 -16.46 22.96 -10.17
C ASP A 332 -15.08 22.74 -10.79
N GLY A 333 -14.53 23.76 -11.43
CA GLY A 333 -13.31 23.66 -12.22
C GLY A 333 -13.49 23.04 -13.60
N TYR A 334 -14.65 22.47 -13.87
CA TYR A 334 -15.01 21.84 -15.14
C TYR A 334 -16.38 22.33 -15.63
N VAL A 335 -16.52 22.42 -16.94
CA VAL A 335 -17.79 22.67 -17.63
C VAL A 335 -18.24 21.34 -18.24
N TYR A 336 -19.50 20.98 -18.02
CA TYR A 336 -20.08 19.73 -18.48
C TYR A 336 -21.04 20.00 -19.62
N THR A 337 -20.65 19.56 -20.82
CA THR A 337 -21.52 19.64 -22.01
C THR A 337 -22.14 18.28 -22.29
N PRO A 338 -23.44 18.17 -22.50
CA PRO A 338 -24.03 16.94 -22.96
C PRO A 338 -23.48 16.62 -24.35
N MET A 339 -23.01 15.39 -24.56
CA MET A 339 -22.71 14.94 -25.92
C MET A 339 -24.03 14.85 -26.72
N ALA A 340 -23.97 15.33 -27.94
CA ALA A 340 -25.09 15.16 -28.89
C ALA A 340 -25.40 13.66 -28.99
N LYS A 341 -26.71 13.30 -29.04
CA LYS A 341 -27.15 11.96 -29.42
C LYS A 341 -26.43 11.56 -30.70
N ILE A 342 -25.67 10.49 -30.66
CA ILE A 342 -25.27 9.83 -31.89
C ILE A 342 -26.55 9.20 -32.40
N ALA A 343 -27.18 9.87 -33.36
CA ALA A 343 -28.35 9.35 -34.04
C ALA A 343 -27.91 8.08 -34.77
N GLY A 344 -28.56 6.98 -34.46
CA GLY A 344 -28.47 5.76 -35.22
C GLY A 344 -27.35 4.80 -34.85
N PHE A 345 -27.53 4.11 -33.78
CA PHE A 345 -27.11 2.71 -33.69
C PHE A 345 -28.25 1.88 -33.13
#